data_61fe625bd81884b8567aafec3cfcfc79
#
_entry.id   61fe625bd81884b8567aafec3cfcfc79
#
_cell.length_a   1.000
_cell.length_b   1.000
_cell.length_c   1.000
_cell.angle_alpha   90.00
_cell.angle_beta   90.00
_cell.angle_gamma   90.00
#
_symmetry.space_group_name_H-M   'P 1'
#
loop_
_entity.id
_entity.type
_entity.pdbx_description
1 polymer ?
#
loop_
_entity_poly.entity_id
_entity_poly.type
_entity_poly.pdbx_seq_one_letter_code
_entity_poly.pdbx_strand_id
1 'polypeptide(L)'
;MMKNIAVVLSYDGTNFNGWQIQKNGPSIQESMEDAIFHLLKQKVHVSGVGRTDSGVHARRYVANFHADCTIPMDRLPYALNSFLPEDIAVSGAVEVPEDFDARFNCTKKEYAYYLFPSTLRDPFHARYAYRYNYPLDITKMQEGAQYFVGKQDFASVRSQGTPVKSTVRTIFWCEVEPVDDLIRIRVCGDGFLYNMVRAIAGTLTYVGGGKLAPEQVRDVLLACDREQAGPTLPACGLFMNRLWYNDTPELDRFRLSD
;
A
#
# COMPACT_ATOMS: atom_id res chain seq x y z
N MET A 1 -29.16 15.05 -4.78
CA MET A 1 -28.11 16.04 -5.09
C MET A 1 -26.78 15.30 -5.20
N MET A 2 -26.05 15.51 -6.27
CA MET A 2 -24.73 14.88 -6.46
C MET A 2 -23.81 15.26 -5.30
N LYS A 3 -23.13 14.27 -4.75
CA LYS A 3 -22.18 14.42 -3.63
C LYS A 3 -20.86 13.77 -4.01
N ASN A 4 -19.75 14.35 -3.59
CA ASN A 4 -18.47 13.68 -3.59
C ASN A 4 -18.32 12.92 -2.28
N ILE A 5 -18.20 11.59 -2.35
CA ILE A 5 -18.21 10.70 -1.18
C ILE A 5 -16.86 9.99 -1.12
N ALA A 6 -16.11 10.20 -0.05
CA ALA A 6 -14.91 9.44 0.25
C ALA A 6 -15.25 8.25 1.14
N VAL A 7 -14.67 7.10 0.81
CA VAL A 7 -14.79 5.86 1.57
C VAL A 7 -13.43 5.37 2.04
N VAL A 8 -13.39 4.84 3.26
CA VAL A 8 -12.22 4.16 3.81
C VAL A 8 -12.48 2.67 3.76
N LEU A 9 -11.59 1.93 3.14
CA LEU A 9 -11.72 0.48 2.95
C LEU A 9 -10.44 -0.26 3.28
N SER A 10 -10.57 -1.53 3.57
CA SER A 10 -9.49 -2.51 3.68
C SER A 10 -9.74 -3.66 2.71
N TYR A 11 -8.68 -4.34 2.27
CA TYR A 11 -8.82 -5.51 1.41
C TYR A 11 -7.66 -6.50 1.50
N ASP A 12 -8.00 -7.77 1.38
CA ASP A 12 -7.08 -8.86 1.04
C ASP A 12 -6.90 -8.90 -0.48
N GLY A 13 -5.72 -8.52 -0.96
CA GLY A 13 -5.42 -8.46 -2.39
C GLY A 13 -5.12 -9.82 -3.03
N THR A 14 -5.10 -10.93 -2.29
CA THR A 14 -4.66 -12.24 -2.75
C THR A 14 -5.36 -12.69 -4.04
N ASN A 15 -6.67 -12.47 -4.13
CA ASN A 15 -7.50 -12.91 -5.25
C ASN A 15 -7.70 -11.82 -6.32
N PHE A 16 -7.02 -10.68 -6.22
CA PHE A 16 -7.19 -9.53 -7.12
C PHE A 16 -5.94 -9.20 -7.90
N ASN A 17 -6.16 -8.73 -9.13
CA ASN A 17 -5.09 -8.20 -9.98
C ASN A 17 -4.72 -6.75 -9.63
N GLY A 18 -4.83 -6.39 -8.34
CA GLY A 18 -4.56 -5.07 -7.80
C GLY A 18 -5.78 -4.15 -7.83
N TRP A 19 -5.53 -2.85 -7.66
CA TRP A 19 -6.59 -1.84 -7.59
C TRP A 19 -7.30 -1.62 -8.92
N GLN A 20 -6.55 -1.32 -9.97
CA GLN A 20 -7.04 -0.79 -11.24
C GLN A 20 -7.81 -1.83 -12.05
N ILE A 21 -8.96 -1.44 -12.62
CA ILE A 21 -9.70 -2.25 -13.60
C ILE A 21 -8.80 -2.61 -14.79
N GLN A 22 -8.77 -3.89 -15.13
CA GLN A 22 -8.00 -4.44 -16.22
C GLN A 22 -8.66 -5.71 -16.79
N LYS A 23 -8.29 -6.08 -18.03
CA LYS A 23 -8.93 -7.20 -18.72
C LYS A 23 -8.59 -8.59 -18.17
N ASN A 24 -7.55 -8.71 -17.36
CA ASN A 24 -6.91 -9.99 -17.02
C ASN A 24 -7.42 -10.62 -15.72
N GLY A 25 -8.47 -10.09 -15.10
CA GLY A 25 -9.05 -10.63 -13.87
C GLY A 25 -9.62 -9.56 -12.95
N PRO A 26 -10.18 -9.97 -11.81
CA PRO A 26 -10.91 -9.10 -10.90
C PRO A 26 -10.00 -8.02 -10.29
N SER A 27 -10.56 -6.86 -10.04
CA SER A 27 -9.88 -5.73 -9.41
C SER A 27 -10.71 -5.15 -8.27
N ILE A 28 -10.04 -4.50 -7.31
CA ILE A 28 -10.71 -3.85 -6.17
C ILE A 28 -11.63 -2.72 -6.66
N GLN A 29 -11.17 -1.92 -7.64
CA GLN A 29 -11.95 -0.83 -8.21
C GLN A 29 -13.24 -1.33 -8.86
N GLU A 30 -13.20 -2.39 -9.66
CA GLU A 30 -14.37 -2.99 -10.30
C GLU A 30 -15.38 -3.47 -9.25
N SER A 31 -14.94 -4.20 -8.22
CA SER A 31 -15.80 -4.65 -7.13
C SER A 31 -16.48 -3.48 -6.40
N MET A 32 -15.77 -2.37 -6.20
CA MET A 32 -16.34 -1.16 -5.61
C MET A 32 -17.38 -0.51 -6.52
N GLU A 33 -17.09 -0.34 -7.82
CA GLU A 33 -17.98 0.25 -8.81
C GLU A 33 -19.26 -0.60 -8.96
N ASP A 34 -19.14 -1.92 -8.96
CA ASP A 34 -20.26 -2.86 -9.02
C ASP A 34 -21.13 -2.80 -7.75
N ALA A 35 -20.51 -2.79 -6.57
CA ALA A 35 -21.26 -2.66 -5.30
C ALA A 35 -22.06 -1.34 -5.25
N ILE A 36 -21.44 -0.22 -5.67
CA ILE A 36 -22.11 1.09 -5.75
C ILE A 36 -23.26 1.05 -6.77
N PHE A 37 -23.02 0.42 -7.94
CA PHE A 37 -24.08 0.26 -8.94
C PHE A 37 -25.24 -0.59 -8.42
N HIS A 38 -24.98 -1.68 -7.73
CA HIS A 38 -26.02 -2.51 -7.14
C HIS A 38 -26.84 -1.76 -6.08
N LEU A 39 -26.17 -0.93 -5.26
CA LEU A 39 -26.78 -0.17 -4.18
C LEU A 39 -27.56 1.05 -4.67
N LEU A 40 -26.94 1.91 -5.50
CA LEU A 40 -27.47 3.22 -5.90
C LEU A 40 -28.10 3.23 -7.29
N LYS A 41 -27.94 2.17 -8.09
CA LYS A 41 -28.33 2.09 -9.52
C LYS A 41 -27.68 3.18 -10.39
N GLN A 42 -26.54 3.67 -9.99
CA GLN A 42 -25.76 4.68 -10.69
C GLN A 42 -24.40 4.10 -11.09
N LYS A 43 -23.98 4.31 -12.34
CA LYS A 43 -22.62 4.01 -12.78
C LYS A 43 -21.72 5.15 -12.34
N VAL A 44 -20.74 4.86 -11.53
CA VAL A 44 -19.76 5.81 -11.02
C VAL A 44 -18.36 5.38 -11.40
N HIS A 45 -17.44 6.33 -11.38
CA HIS A 45 -16.01 6.03 -11.41
C HIS A 45 -15.44 6.21 -10.00
N VAL A 46 -14.74 5.20 -9.48
CA VAL A 46 -14.12 5.22 -8.16
C VAL A 46 -12.64 5.57 -8.30
N SER A 47 -12.28 6.76 -7.84
CA SER A 47 -10.89 7.25 -7.80
C SER A 47 -10.21 6.79 -6.51
N GLY A 48 -9.12 6.03 -6.62
CA GLY A 48 -8.36 5.54 -5.47
C GLY A 48 -7.10 6.36 -5.18
N VAL A 49 -6.62 6.31 -3.94
CA VAL A 49 -5.40 7.01 -3.47
C VAL A 49 -4.14 6.66 -4.26
N GLY A 50 -4.12 5.53 -4.93
CA GLY A 50 -3.02 5.08 -5.77
C GLY A 50 -3.20 3.63 -6.18
N ARG A 51 -2.50 3.20 -7.21
CA ARG A 51 -2.56 1.81 -7.66
C ARG A 51 -1.81 0.91 -6.69
N THR A 52 -2.39 -0.25 -6.38
CA THR A 52 -1.68 -1.38 -5.79
C THR A 52 -1.53 -2.48 -6.83
N ASP A 53 -0.44 -3.23 -6.75
CA ASP A 53 -0.15 -4.33 -7.65
C ASP A 53 -0.99 -5.58 -7.31
N SER A 54 -1.01 -6.56 -8.20
CA SER A 54 -1.62 -7.86 -7.96
C SER A 54 -1.10 -8.51 -6.68
N GLY A 55 -1.99 -8.98 -5.82
CA GLY A 55 -1.67 -9.63 -4.55
C GLY A 55 -1.25 -8.69 -3.42
N VAL A 56 -1.25 -7.37 -3.61
CA VAL A 56 -0.95 -6.38 -2.58
C VAL A 56 -2.21 -6.07 -1.78
N HIS A 57 -2.08 -6.04 -0.46
CA HIS A 57 -3.17 -5.79 0.48
C HIS A 57 -3.26 -4.30 0.87
N ALA A 58 -4.38 -3.94 1.52
CA ALA A 58 -4.50 -2.67 2.20
C ALA A 58 -5.21 -2.84 3.55
N ARG A 59 -4.60 -2.34 4.60
CA ARG A 59 -5.26 -2.17 5.92
C ARG A 59 -6.09 -0.89 5.92
N ARG A 60 -5.62 0.12 5.20
CA ARG A 60 -6.32 1.37 5.02
C ARG A 60 -6.10 1.89 3.61
N TYR A 61 -7.18 2.02 2.88
CA TYR A 61 -7.22 2.59 1.54
C TYR A 61 -8.34 3.63 1.48
N VAL A 62 -8.12 4.72 0.79
CA VAL A 62 -9.14 5.76 0.59
C VAL A 62 -9.45 5.86 -0.90
N ALA A 63 -10.73 5.90 -1.20
CA ALA A 63 -11.23 6.16 -2.54
C ALA A 63 -12.40 7.15 -2.47
N ASN A 64 -12.67 7.87 -3.56
CA ASN A 64 -13.84 8.74 -3.65
C ASN A 64 -14.58 8.55 -4.96
N PHE A 65 -15.86 8.89 -4.95
CA PHE A 65 -16.75 8.86 -6.11
C PHE A 65 -17.85 9.89 -5.99
N HIS A 66 -18.44 10.27 -7.13
CA HIS A 66 -19.59 11.18 -7.18
C HIS A 66 -20.86 10.39 -7.42
N ALA A 67 -21.86 10.59 -6.57
CA ALA A 67 -23.17 9.95 -6.70
C ALA A 67 -24.29 10.80 -6.06
N ASP A 68 -25.54 10.62 -6.53
CA ASP A 68 -26.72 11.06 -5.78
C ASP A 68 -27.03 9.98 -4.72
N CYS A 69 -26.75 10.29 -3.47
CA CYS A 69 -26.87 9.36 -2.37
C CYS A 69 -27.69 9.97 -1.24
N THR A 70 -28.80 9.32 -0.91
CA THR A 70 -29.69 9.68 0.21
C THR A 70 -29.41 8.86 1.47
N ILE A 71 -28.55 7.84 1.37
CA ILE A 71 -28.16 7.00 2.52
C ILE A 71 -27.27 7.84 3.44
N PRO A 72 -27.53 7.88 4.75
CA PRO A 72 -26.65 8.54 5.71
C PRO A 72 -25.24 7.95 5.66
N MET A 73 -24.22 8.81 5.80
CA MET A 73 -22.81 8.39 5.65
C MET A 73 -22.37 7.33 6.68
N ASP A 74 -22.95 7.34 7.88
CA ASP A 74 -22.73 6.32 8.91
C ASP A 74 -23.36 4.95 8.58
N ARG A 75 -24.34 4.91 7.67
CA ARG A 75 -25.02 3.70 7.19
C ARG A 75 -24.48 3.17 5.88
N LEU A 76 -23.84 4.03 5.09
CA LEU A 76 -23.33 3.69 3.77
C LEU A 76 -22.31 2.52 3.79
N PRO A 77 -21.38 2.41 4.77
CA PRO A 77 -20.48 1.26 4.85
C PRO A 77 -21.20 -0.09 4.96
N TYR A 78 -22.22 -0.16 5.81
CA TYR A 78 -23.02 -1.39 5.98
C TYR A 78 -23.74 -1.79 4.68
N ALA A 79 -24.31 -0.78 4.00
CA ALA A 79 -25.02 -1.01 2.74
C ALA A 79 -24.05 -1.44 1.62
N LEU A 80 -22.86 -0.86 1.51
CA LEU A 80 -21.86 -1.27 0.53
C LEU A 80 -21.33 -2.67 0.82
N ASN A 81 -21.02 -2.98 2.09
CA ASN A 81 -20.49 -4.28 2.49
C ASN A 81 -21.45 -5.44 2.20
N SER A 82 -22.76 -5.19 2.07
CA SER A 82 -23.71 -6.24 1.67
C SER A 82 -23.61 -6.68 0.21
N PHE A 83 -22.90 -5.91 -0.63
CA PHE A 83 -22.67 -6.21 -2.05
C PHE A 83 -21.19 -6.51 -2.36
N LEU A 84 -20.27 -6.24 -1.41
CA LEU A 84 -18.85 -6.51 -1.59
C LEU A 84 -18.51 -7.98 -1.25
N PRO A 85 -17.48 -8.56 -1.89
CA PRO A 85 -16.95 -9.84 -1.46
C PRO A 85 -16.27 -9.72 -0.08
N GLU A 86 -16.12 -10.83 0.63
CA GLU A 86 -15.53 -10.87 1.99
C GLU A 86 -14.08 -10.33 2.05
N ASP A 87 -13.38 -10.38 0.91
CA ASP A 87 -12.02 -9.85 0.78
C ASP A 87 -11.94 -8.31 0.80
N ILE A 88 -13.07 -7.60 0.72
CA ILE A 88 -13.13 -6.13 0.71
C ILE A 88 -14.14 -5.64 1.75
N ALA A 89 -13.72 -4.72 2.61
CA ALA A 89 -14.60 -4.11 3.61
C ALA A 89 -14.47 -2.60 3.63
N VAL A 90 -15.61 -1.89 3.56
CA VAL A 90 -15.68 -0.45 3.80
C VAL A 90 -15.91 -0.21 5.28
N SER A 91 -15.04 0.54 5.93
CA SER A 91 -15.09 0.86 7.37
C SER A 91 -15.66 2.23 7.67
N GLY A 92 -15.71 3.14 6.68
CA GLY A 92 -16.21 4.48 6.86
C GLY A 92 -16.54 5.17 5.55
N ALA A 93 -17.43 6.16 5.64
CA ALA A 93 -17.79 7.05 4.54
C ALA A 93 -18.00 8.47 5.06
N VAL A 94 -17.56 9.46 4.30
CA VAL A 94 -17.77 10.89 4.58
C VAL A 94 -18.09 11.64 3.28
N GLU A 95 -18.93 12.64 3.36
CA GLU A 95 -19.09 13.61 2.29
C GLU A 95 -17.89 14.58 2.34
N VAL A 96 -17.25 14.78 1.21
CA VAL A 96 -16.03 15.59 1.07
C VAL A 96 -16.29 16.75 0.10
N PRO A 97 -15.45 17.79 0.09
CA PRO A 97 -15.53 18.85 -0.90
C PRO A 97 -15.61 18.33 -2.33
N GLU A 98 -16.27 19.08 -3.22
CA GLU A 98 -16.50 18.68 -4.61
C GLU A 98 -15.18 18.42 -5.37
N ASP A 99 -14.14 19.18 -5.06
CA ASP A 99 -12.80 19.11 -5.66
C ASP A 99 -11.85 18.10 -4.96
N PHE A 100 -12.33 17.39 -3.94
CA PHE A 100 -11.51 16.38 -3.28
C PHE A 100 -11.22 15.20 -4.21
N ASP A 101 -9.97 14.82 -4.28
CA ASP A 101 -9.47 13.62 -4.96
C ASP A 101 -8.59 12.81 -3.99
N ALA A 102 -8.94 11.54 -3.79
CA ALA A 102 -8.26 10.66 -2.86
C ALA A 102 -6.74 10.54 -3.12
N ARG A 103 -6.31 10.71 -4.38
CA ARG A 103 -4.90 10.61 -4.78
C ARG A 103 -4.13 11.90 -4.54
N PHE A 104 -4.73 13.04 -4.92
CA PHE A 104 -4.02 14.31 -4.95
C PHE A 104 -4.05 15.05 -3.61
N ASN A 105 -5.09 14.85 -2.79
CA ASN A 105 -5.16 15.39 -1.44
C ASN A 105 -4.40 14.56 -0.40
N CYS A 106 -3.96 13.35 -0.75
CA CYS A 106 -3.14 12.52 0.14
C CYS A 106 -1.72 13.06 0.24
N THR A 107 -1.31 13.49 1.44
CA THR A 107 -0.02 14.14 1.68
C THR A 107 1.10 13.15 2.01
N LYS A 108 0.75 12.02 2.65
CA LYS A 108 1.71 10.95 3.00
C LYS A 108 1.04 9.60 2.87
N LYS A 109 1.84 8.60 2.47
CA LYS A 109 1.44 7.20 2.34
C LYS A 109 2.46 6.35 3.06
N GLU A 110 1.99 5.44 3.90
CA GLU A 110 2.84 4.44 4.55
C GLU A 110 2.47 3.05 4.04
N TYR A 111 3.49 2.30 3.68
CA TYR A 111 3.40 0.87 3.42
C TYR A 111 4.11 0.10 4.52
N ALA A 112 3.58 -1.07 4.84
CA ALA A 112 4.23 -2.05 5.70
C ALA A 112 4.50 -3.32 4.90
N TYR A 113 5.71 -3.86 5.01
CA TYR A 113 6.09 -5.15 4.44
C TYR A 113 6.41 -6.13 5.56
N TYR A 114 5.79 -7.30 5.53
CA TYR A 114 5.98 -8.34 6.56
C TYR A 114 6.82 -9.50 6.03
N LEU A 115 7.87 -9.84 6.79
CA LEU A 115 8.69 -11.03 6.59
C LEU A 115 8.39 -12.02 7.71
N PHE A 116 8.25 -13.30 7.36
CA PHE A 116 8.20 -14.41 8.28
C PHE A 116 9.55 -15.15 8.25
N PRO A 117 10.46 -14.91 9.22
CA PRO A 117 11.78 -15.52 9.27
C PRO A 117 11.69 -16.97 9.74
N SER A 118 11.43 -17.90 8.82
CA SER A 118 11.25 -19.31 9.12
C SER A 118 11.75 -20.20 7.99
N THR A 119 12.40 -21.32 8.34
CA THR A 119 12.78 -22.36 7.40
C THR A 119 11.58 -23.22 6.98
N LEU A 120 10.54 -23.30 7.81
CA LEU A 120 9.33 -24.08 7.55
C LEU A 120 8.18 -23.18 7.08
N ARG A 121 7.27 -23.78 6.29
CA ARG A 121 6.03 -23.11 5.87
C ARG A 121 5.06 -23.02 7.03
N ASP A 122 4.32 -21.91 7.08
CA ASP A 122 3.18 -21.73 7.95
C ASP A 122 1.98 -21.26 7.11
N PRO A 123 0.86 -22.00 7.06
CA PRO A 123 -0.32 -21.62 6.29
C PRO A 123 -1.00 -20.35 6.82
N PHE A 124 -0.85 -20.00 8.11
CA PHE A 124 -1.45 -18.82 8.71
C PHE A 124 -0.71 -17.52 8.34
N HIS A 125 0.58 -17.60 7.99
CA HIS A 125 1.36 -16.48 7.50
C HIS A 125 1.41 -16.37 5.97
N ALA A 126 1.08 -17.46 5.25
CA ALA A 126 1.33 -17.58 3.82
C ALA A 126 0.68 -16.50 2.93
N ARG A 127 -0.46 -15.90 3.37
CA ARG A 127 -1.16 -14.86 2.65
C ARG A 127 -0.66 -13.44 2.97
N TYR A 128 -0.10 -13.24 4.17
CA TYR A 128 0.10 -11.91 4.74
C TYR A 128 1.54 -11.59 5.12
N ALA A 129 2.46 -12.54 4.90
CA ALA A 129 3.89 -12.35 5.09
C ALA A 129 4.69 -13.16 4.08
N TYR A 130 5.81 -12.61 3.64
CA TYR A 130 6.75 -13.36 2.83
C TYR A 130 7.68 -14.20 3.72
N ARG A 131 7.62 -15.52 3.58
CA ARG A 131 8.54 -16.42 4.29
C ARG A 131 9.96 -16.25 3.78
N TYR A 132 10.85 -15.82 4.66
CA TYR A 132 12.28 -15.69 4.39
C TYR A 132 13.05 -16.74 5.21
N ASN A 133 13.73 -17.64 4.54
CA ASN A 133 14.29 -18.85 5.13
C ASN A 133 15.77 -18.75 5.54
N TYR A 134 16.31 -17.56 5.59
CA TYR A 134 17.67 -17.29 6.07
C TYR A 134 17.61 -16.37 7.29
N PRO A 135 18.61 -16.47 8.20
CA PRO A 135 18.69 -15.56 9.34
C PRO A 135 18.87 -14.11 8.88
N LEU A 136 18.26 -13.20 9.61
CA LEU A 136 18.32 -11.76 9.36
C LEU A 136 18.79 -11.03 10.63
N ASP A 137 19.80 -10.19 10.48
CA ASP A 137 20.26 -9.24 11.49
C ASP A 137 19.38 -7.98 11.42
N ILE A 138 18.42 -7.86 12.35
CA ILE A 138 17.47 -6.75 12.40
C ILE A 138 18.21 -5.42 12.66
N THR A 139 19.25 -5.41 13.45
CA THR A 139 20.02 -4.20 13.76
C THR A 139 20.67 -3.63 12.50
N LYS A 140 21.31 -4.49 11.70
CA LYS A 140 21.86 -4.08 10.40
C LYS A 140 20.78 -3.59 9.44
N MET A 141 19.61 -4.25 9.42
CA MET A 141 18.48 -3.79 8.61
C MET A 141 18.00 -2.40 9.04
N GLN A 142 17.94 -2.13 10.36
CA GLN A 142 17.58 -0.81 10.91
C GLN A 142 18.60 0.26 10.51
N GLU A 143 19.89 -0.04 10.58
CA GLU A 143 20.95 0.86 10.12
C GLU A 143 20.84 1.14 8.63
N GLY A 144 20.69 0.10 7.80
CA GLY A 144 20.52 0.21 6.35
C GLY A 144 19.26 0.98 5.94
N ALA A 145 18.18 0.87 6.71
CA ALA A 145 16.90 1.55 6.46
C ALA A 145 17.04 3.08 6.50
N GLN A 146 17.94 3.62 7.31
CA GLN A 146 18.16 5.06 7.46
C GLN A 146 18.67 5.71 6.17
N TYR A 147 19.38 4.98 5.34
CA TYR A 147 19.90 5.50 4.07
C TYR A 147 18.80 5.74 3.02
N PHE A 148 17.60 5.15 3.19
CA PHE A 148 16.45 5.46 2.33
C PHE A 148 15.72 6.74 2.72
N VAL A 149 15.98 7.29 3.93
CA VAL A 149 15.28 8.48 4.42
C VAL A 149 15.79 9.75 3.72
N GLY A 150 14.87 10.65 3.38
CA GLY A 150 15.16 11.92 2.72
C GLY A 150 14.66 11.98 1.28
N LYS A 151 14.97 13.10 0.62
CA LYS A 151 14.64 13.34 -0.80
C LYS A 151 15.79 12.84 -1.67
N GLN A 152 15.55 11.79 -2.45
CA GLN A 152 16.59 11.11 -3.23
C GLN A 152 16.02 10.56 -4.54
N ASP A 153 16.90 10.14 -5.45
CA ASP A 153 16.53 9.37 -6.63
C ASP A 153 16.40 7.88 -6.26
N PHE A 154 15.24 7.30 -6.49
CA PHE A 154 14.92 5.91 -6.19
C PHE A 154 14.89 5.01 -7.43
N ALA A 155 15.60 5.37 -8.50
CA ALA A 155 15.66 4.59 -9.73
C ALA A 155 16.13 3.15 -9.49
N SER A 156 17.14 2.94 -8.59
CA SER A 156 17.67 1.61 -8.26
C SER A 156 16.68 0.67 -7.57
N VAL A 157 15.66 1.20 -6.90
CA VAL A 157 14.62 0.39 -6.23
C VAL A 157 13.27 0.47 -6.94
N ARG A 158 13.28 0.74 -8.24
CA ARG A 158 12.11 0.79 -9.10
C ARG A 158 12.15 -0.31 -10.16
N SER A 159 11.03 -0.99 -10.40
CA SER A 159 10.88 -1.86 -11.58
C SER A 159 10.64 -1.03 -12.84
N GLN A 160 11.17 -1.48 -13.98
CA GLN A 160 10.91 -0.90 -15.29
C GLN A 160 9.46 -1.19 -15.73
N GLY A 161 9.01 -0.50 -16.78
CA GLY A 161 7.72 -0.78 -17.44
C GLY A 161 6.66 0.32 -17.27
N THR A 162 6.78 1.24 -16.31
CA THR A 162 5.86 2.37 -16.18
C THR A 162 6.59 3.69 -16.40
N PRO A 163 6.25 4.46 -17.44
CA PRO A 163 6.81 5.80 -17.63
C PRO A 163 6.49 6.71 -16.44
N VAL A 164 7.49 7.39 -15.92
CA VAL A 164 7.34 8.39 -14.85
C VAL A 164 8.09 9.65 -15.20
N LYS A 165 7.57 10.81 -14.80
CA LYS A 165 8.22 12.11 -15.04
C LYS A 165 9.51 12.27 -14.22
N SER A 166 9.58 11.64 -13.05
CA SER A 166 10.73 11.71 -12.13
C SER A 166 10.76 10.48 -11.25
N THR A 167 11.97 9.99 -10.93
CA THR A 167 12.24 8.92 -9.98
C THR A 167 12.55 9.45 -8.58
N VAL A 168 12.63 10.77 -8.41
CA VAL A 168 12.86 11.42 -7.12
C VAL A 168 11.61 11.34 -6.26
N ARG A 169 11.77 10.88 -5.01
CA ARG A 169 10.73 10.82 -3.97
C ARG A 169 11.31 11.30 -2.65
N THR A 170 10.41 11.61 -1.72
CA THR A 170 10.79 11.92 -0.34
C THR A 170 10.28 10.81 0.57
N ILE A 171 11.18 10.08 1.20
CA ILE A 171 10.87 9.12 2.27
C ILE A 171 11.03 9.83 3.61
N PHE A 172 9.95 9.89 4.38
CA PHE A 172 9.90 10.55 5.69
C PHE A 172 10.49 9.67 6.79
N TRP A 173 10.23 8.36 6.73
CA TRP A 173 10.86 7.34 7.57
C TRP A 173 10.86 5.97 6.88
N CYS A 174 11.88 5.18 7.23
CA CYS A 174 11.99 3.77 6.87
C CYS A 174 12.45 3.05 8.14
N GLU A 175 11.62 2.17 8.68
CA GLU A 175 11.81 1.54 9.98
C GLU A 175 11.67 0.03 9.87
N VAL A 176 12.50 -0.69 10.63
CA VAL A 176 12.46 -2.16 10.73
C VAL A 176 12.29 -2.54 12.19
N GLU A 177 11.31 -3.38 12.48
CA GLU A 177 11.01 -3.77 13.85
C GLU A 177 10.52 -5.23 13.92
N PRO A 178 10.83 -5.97 14.98
CA PRO A 178 10.19 -7.23 15.27
C PRO A 178 8.75 -6.99 15.73
N VAL A 179 7.81 -7.80 15.26
CA VAL A 179 6.40 -7.79 15.69
C VAL A 179 5.96 -9.24 15.78
N ASP A 180 5.79 -9.74 16.99
CA ASP A 180 5.55 -11.15 17.28
C ASP A 180 6.64 -12.04 16.64
N ASP A 181 6.26 -12.94 15.77
CA ASP A 181 7.17 -13.81 15.00
C ASP A 181 7.52 -13.27 13.61
N LEU A 182 7.15 -12.03 13.31
CA LEU A 182 7.40 -11.35 12.05
C LEU A 182 8.46 -10.25 12.18
N ILE A 183 9.04 -9.88 11.04
CA ILE A 183 9.78 -8.63 10.89
C ILE A 183 8.93 -7.70 10.03
N ARG A 184 8.61 -6.52 10.57
CA ARG A 184 7.87 -5.47 9.88
C ARG A 184 8.82 -4.40 9.37
N ILE A 185 8.73 -4.08 8.08
CA ILE A 185 9.43 -2.96 7.45
C ILE A 185 8.37 -1.92 7.08
N ARG A 186 8.43 -0.74 7.70
CA ARG A 186 7.52 0.39 7.41
C ARG A 186 8.24 1.46 6.60
N VAL A 187 7.63 1.90 5.51
CA VAL A 187 8.17 2.96 4.66
C VAL A 187 7.08 4.01 4.43
N CYS A 188 7.33 5.25 4.82
CA CYS A 188 6.42 6.36 4.58
C CYS A 188 7.06 7.40 3.67
N GLY A 189 6.31 7.85 2.66
CA GLY A 189 6.79 8.85 1.71
C GLY A 189 5.67 9.68 1.09
N ASP A 190 6.07 10.68 0.29
CA ASP A 190 5.18 11.53 -0.50
C ASP A 190 4.56 10.77 -1.69
N GLY A 191 5.17 9.67 -2.11
CA GLY A 191 4.72 8.80 -3.18
C GLY A 191 5.72 7.68 -3.43
N PHE A 192 5.28 6.65 -4.17
CA PHE A 192 6.10 5.47 -4.45
C PHE A 192 6.13 5.17 -5.94
N LEU A 193 7.25 4.65 -6.39
CA LEU A 193 7.44 4.11 -7.74
C LEU A 193 6.96 2.66 -7.80
N TYR A 194 6.82 2.15 -9.00
CA TYR A 194 6.40 0.76 -9.22
C TYR A 194 7.34 -0.22 -8.53
N ASN A 195 6.80 -1.10 -7.69
CA ASN A 195 7.51 -2.08 -6.86
C ASN A 195 8.52 -1.50 -5.85
N MET A 196 8.56 -0.19 -5.63
CA MET A 196 9.62 0.47 -4.84
C MET A 196 9.74 -0.10 -3.41
N VAL A 197 8.64 -0.22 -2.67
CA VAL A 197 8.69 -0.73 -1.28
C VAL A 197 9.13 -2.19 -1.23
N ARG A 198 8.72 -3.01 -2.19
CA ARG A 198 9.13 -4.43 -2.30
C ARG A 198 10.62 -4.57 -2.60
N ALA A 199 11.18 -3.66 -3.41
CA ALA A 199 12.61 -3.61 -3.70
C ALA A 199 13.42 -3.06 -2.51
N ILE A 200 12.90 -2.06 -1.78
CA ILE A 200 13.49 -1.59 -0.51
C ILE A 200 13.55 -2.75 0.49
N ALA A 201 12.44 -3.46 0.70
CA ALA A 201 12.40 -4.61 1.59
C ALA A 201 13.40 -5.70 1.15
N GLY A 202 13.51 -5.99 -0.15
CA GLY A 202 14.49 -6.92 -0.68
C GLY A 202 15.94 -6.48 -0.47
N THR A 203 16.22 -5.19 -0.61
CA THR A 203 17.56 -4.64 -0.33
C THR A 203 17.92 -4.78 1.15
N LEU A 204 16.95 -4.51 2.04
CA LEU A 204 17.11 -4.70 3.47
C LEU A 204 17.32 -6.18 3.86
N THR A 205 16.73 -7.14 3.13
CA THR A 205 17.05 -8.57 3.36
C THR A 205 18.50 -8.90 2.97
N TYR A 206 19.07 -8.22 1.96
CA TYR A 206 20.50 -8.38 1.64
C TYR A 206 21.39 -7.80 2.74
N VAL A 207 20.98 -6.69 3.34
CA VAL A 207 21.70 -6.10 4.50
C VAL A 207 21.61 -7.03 5.71
N GLY A 208 20.43 -7.47 6.08
CA GLY A 208 20.24 -8.37 7.22
C GLY A 208 20.90 -9.73 7.06
N GLY A 209 20.98 -10.24 5.82
CA GLY A 209 21.69 -11.48 5.48
C GLY A 209 23.19 -11.32 5.28
N GLY A 210 23.75 -10.11 5.44
CA GLY A 210 25.18 -9.84 5.33
C GLY A 210 25.73 -9.83 3.89
N LYS A 211 24.86 -9.77 2.88
CA LYS A 211 25.25 -9.66 1.47
C LYS A 211 25.61 -8.22 1.09
N LEU A 212 25.06 -7.24 1.80
CA LEU A 212 25.38 -5.82 1.74
C LEU A 212 25.68 -5.32 3.15
N ALA A 213 26.68 -4.46 3.30
CA ALA A 213 26.85 -3.69 4.53
C ALA A 213 25.80 -2.57 4.58
N PRO A 214 25.34 -2.12 5.77
CA PRO A 214 24.32 -1.08 5.88
C PRO A 214 24.64 0.18 5.07
N GLU A 215 25.86 0.66 5.12
CA GLU A 215 26.34 1.86 4.41
C GLU A 215 26.33 1.72 2.88
N GLN A 216 26.44 0.50 2.35
CA GLN A 216 26.38 0.24 0.90
C GLN A 216 24.98 0.50 0.30
N VAL A 217 23.94 0.61 1.13
CA VAL A 217 22.62 1.05 0.66
C VAL A 217 22.70 2.43 0.00
N ARG A 218 23.57 3.31 0.50
CA ARG A 218 23.83 4.61 -0.12
C ARG A 218 24.38 4.46 -1.52
N ASP A 219 25.35 3.55 -1.71
CA ASP A 219 25.97 3.32 -3.02
C ASP A 219 24.97 2.73 -4.02
N VAL A 220 24.09 1.82 -3.54
CA VAL A 220 22.97 1.29 -4.33
C VAL A 220 22.05 2.40 -4.83
N LEU A 221 21.71 3.39 -3.99
CA LEU A 221 20.88 4.52 -4.39
C LEU A 221 21.60 5.43 -5.39
N LEU A 222 22.86 5.75 -5.14
CA LEU A 222 23.67 6.62 -6.02
C LEU A 222 23.92 6.00 -7.40
N ALA A 223 23.98 4.67 -7.50
CA ALA A 223 24.17 3.97 -8.77
C ALA A 223 23.00 4.14 -9.74
N CYS A 224 21.79 4.45 -9.24
CA CYS A 224 20.57 4.52 -10.04
C CYS A 224 20.32 3.27 -10.92
N ASP A 225 20.89 2.14 -10.51
CA ASP A 225 20.88 0.86 -11.22
C ASP A 225 20.09 -0.19 -10.43
N ARG A 226 19.06 -0.76 -11.06
CA ARG A 226 18.19 -1.77 -10.43
C ARG A 226 18.92 -3.05 -10.06
N GLU A 227 19.97 -3.40 -10.77
CA GLU A 227 20.74 -4.63 -10.56
C GLU A 227 21.58 -4.57 -9.26
N GLN A 228 21.92 -3.38 -8.80
CA GLN A 228 22.66 -3.17 -7.55
C GLN A 228 21.76 -3.35 -6.30
N ALA A 229 20.45 -3.20 -6.44
CA ALA A 229 19.52 -3.36 -5.33
C ALA A 229 19.12 -4.84 -5.10
N GLY A 230 18.53 -5.10 -3.95
CA GLY A 230 17.96 -6.40 -3.63
C GLY A 230 16.75 -6.77 -4.51
N PRO A 231 16.27 -8.01 -4.45
CA PRO A 231 15.16 -8.49 -5.27
C PRO A 231 13.86 -7.75 -4.96
N THR A 232 12.94 -7.71 -5.93
CA THR A 232 11.56 -7.33 -5.66
C THR A 232 10.87 -8.49 -4.94
N LEU A 233 10.62 -8.32 -3.65
CA LEU A 233 9.97 -9.38 -2.85
C LEU A 233 8.51 -9.60 -3.27
N PRO A 234 7.91 -10.78 -2.98
CA PRO A 234 6.52 -11.12 -3.30
C PRO A 234 5.51 -10.11 -2.76
N ALA A 235 4.36 -9.99 -3.43
CA ALA A 235 3.32 -9.02 -3.09
C ALA A 235 2.62 -9.35 -1.76
N CYS A 236 2.51 -10.64 -1.39
CA CYS A 236 1.79 -11.13 -0.22
C CYS A 236 2.22 -10.52 1.12
N GLY A 237 3.46 -10.00 1.21
CA GLY A 237 3.93 -9.32 2.42
C GLY A 237 3.61 -7.82 2.45
N LEU A 238 3.10 -7.23 1.35
CA LEU A 238 2.95 -5.78 1.22
C LEU A 238 1.53 -5.32 1.53
N PHE A 239 1.44 -4.31 2.39
CA PHE A 239 0.20 -3.64 2.77
C PHE A 239 0.32 -2.12 2.59
N MET A 240 -0.67 -1.49 1.95
CA MET A 240 -0.91 -0.08 2.18
C MET A 240 -1.45 0.08 3.61
N ASN A 241 -0.70 0.75 4.49
CA ASN A 241 -0.93 0.69 5.93
C ASN A 241 -1.61 1.93 6.48
N ARG A 242 -1.07 3.13 6.17
CA ARG A 242 -1.62 4.41 6.64
C ARG A 242 -1.58 5.47 5.55
N LEU A 243 -2.52 6.41 5.63
CA LEU A 243 -2.69 7.53 4.72
C LEU A 243 -2.98 8.80 5.53
N TRP A 244 -2.48 9.94 5.07
CA TRP A 244 -2.70 11.25 5.71
C TRP A 244 -3.34 12.23 4.76
N TYR A 245 -4.42 12.85 5.24
CA TYR A 245 -5.22 13.88 4.54
C TYR A 245 -5.33 15.09 5.47
N ASN A 246 -4.53 16.12 5.25
CA ASN A 246 -4.48 17.28 6.15
C ASN A 246 -5.81 18.07 6.13
N ASP A 247 -6.45 18.15 4.97
CA ASP A 247 -7.64 18.97 4.73
C ASP A 247 -8.96 18.20 4.98
N THR A 248 -8.88 16.94 5.39
CA THR A 248 -10.05 16.08 5.62
C THR A 248 -9.81 15.16 6.83
N PRO A 249 -9.70 15.75 8.04
CA PRO A 249 -9.37 14.99 9.26
C PRO A 249 -10.48 13.99 9.65
N GLU A 250 -11.70 14.14 9.11
CA GLU A 250 -12.80 13.20 9.30
C GLU A 250 -12.44 11.78 8.82
N LEU A 251 -11.60 11.67 7.79
CA LEU A 251 -11.10 10.37 7.32
C LEU A 251 -10.28 9.65 8.38
N ASP A 252 -9.63 10.36 9.31
CA ASP A 252 -8.82 9.78 10.36
C ASP A 252 -9.61 9.07 11.45
N ARG A 253 -10.93 9.32 11.55
CA ARG A 253 -11.81 8.65 12.53
C ARG A 253 -11.99 7.15 12.24
N PHE A 254 -11.76 6.72 11.00
CA PHE A 254 -11.92 5.33 10.57
C PHE A 254 -10.58 4.59 10.55
N ARG A 255 -9.78 4.76 11.59
CA ARG A 255 -8.57 3.97 11.79
C ARG A 255 -8.96 2.58 12.28
N LEU A 256 -8.39 1.55 11.65
CA LEU A 256 -8.34 0.25 12.30
C LEU A 256 -7.46 0.41 13.54
N SER A 257 -7.89 -0.16 14.67
CA SER A 257 -7.05 -0.30 15.87
C SER A 257 -5.74 -0.99 15.48
N ASP A 258 -4.64 -0.41 15.95
CA ASP A 258 -3.29 -0.96 15.73
C ASP A 258 -3.18 -2.38 16.28
#